data_4439c85c883de03b1d0c28e2c4a9c61e
#
_entry.id   4439c85c883de03b1d0c28e2c4a9c61e
#
_cell.length_a   1.000
_cell.length_b   1.000
_cell.length_c   1.000
_cell.angle_alpha   90.00
_cell.angle_beta   90.00
_cell.angle_gamma   90.00
#
_symmetry.space_group_name_H-M   'P 1'
#
loop_
_entity.id
_entity.type
_entity.pdbx_description
1 polymer ?
#
loop_
_entity_poly.entity_id
_entity_poly.type
_entity_poly.pdbx_seq_one_letter_code
_entity_poly.pdbx_strand_id
1 'polypeptide(L)'
;MPGKRPRRSARRYSSVASAIAGTMVCALIALTGIPGDTPTRVNVAERANVVTLPTTIGFADSDIYGMSQDDVNRTLALMANNRVNTIRLMIPWAGVEPILGQLNWAMVDKTVNAAAAMNMSIIAFINATPPWAMSSGGLPLSSRPSDPDAYGAFAAKVATRYKGKIAAYEIWNEPNTVYFYTPLPDPAGYTDLLKAAYPRIKAVDPDATVIGAAFSAVVDFGSWSINPVRFLAGMYAAGAKGNFDALSFHPYNYNLKFSDGMLIANSPVLQLVQMRQVMIDNGDEEKRMWATEYGEPTSVVNETTQAAYLKDIYTKWQEMPYTGPLMVYTTRDRSTGSNQPDATVGVYRSDWTPKPAAADLAATIAAGVPKSPEFQRFSRITDPAHGSVLSPVFKATPNVWAQVRTINTIYEMPTGYVSSPRAVADIAMQRNSVPASVFANGYQDFSGGQAFRVWWSPETGAHWGSQPFAQAYVPQLGLATSDEHYYNGTNRMDFQHGYMAWIPWVGMKVYPS
;
A
#
# COMPACT_ATOMS: atom_id res chain seq x y z
N MET A 1 36.17 -28.09 -29.99
CA MET A 1 35.49 -28.15 -28.66
C MET A 1 34.85 -26.80 -28.40
N PRO A 2 33.52 -26.62 -28.32
CA PRO A 2 32.88 -25.33 -28.07
C PRO A 2 32.68 -25.10 -26.56
N GLY A 3 33.07 -23.90 -26.13
CA GLY A 3 33.00 -23.45 -24.73
C GLY A 3 31.58 -23.28 -24.22
N LYS A 4 31.34 -23.78 -23.02
CA LYS A 4 30.09 -23.66 -22.27
C LYS A 4 29.93 -22.21 -21.79
N ARG A 5 28.85 -21.55 -22.20
CA ARG A 5 28.37 -20.32 -21.58
C ARG A 5 27.75 -20.64 -20.22
N PRO A 6 27.92 -19.81 -19.17
CA PRO A 6 27.26 -20.02 -17.89
C PRO A 6 25.78 -19.69 -18.01
N ARG A 7 24.92 -20.60 -17.61
CA ARG A 7 23.47 -20.41 -17.42
C ARG A 7 23.27 -19.44 -16.26
N ARG A 8 22.71 -18.26 -16.53
CA ARG A 8 22.13 -17.39 -15.49
C ARG A 8 20.93 -18.13 -14.89
N SER A 9 21.04 -18.44 -13.63
CA SER A 9 19.94 -19.01 -12.86
C SER A 9 18.83 -17.95 -12.70
N ALA A 10 17.69 -18.17 -13.34
CA ALA A 10 16.45 -17.51 -12.99
C ALA A 10 16.06 -17.98 -11.58
N ARG A 11 16.44 -17.22 -10.56
CA ARG A 11 15.96 -17.44 -9.20
C ARG A 11 14.50 -17.00 -9.11
N ARG A 12 13.71 -17.94 -8.86
CA ARG A 12 12.29 -18.09 -8.67
C ARG A 12 11.67 -16.96 -7.83
N TYR A 13 10.78 -16.20 -8.46
CA TYR A 13 9.75 -15.37 -7.81
C TYR A 13 8.54 -16.23 -7.38
N SER A 14 8.77 -17.40 -6.81
CA SER A 14 7.67 -18.32 -6.47
C SER A 14 7.29 -18.33 -4.98
N SER A 15 7.88 -17.47 -4.14
CA SER A 15 7.66 -17.53 -2.68
C SER A 15 6.63 -16.54 -2.13
N VAL A 16 6.15 -15.56 -2.90
CA VAL A 16 5.17 -14.57 -2.41
C VAL A 16 3.73 -15.09 -2.48
N ALA A 17 3.44 -16.04 -3.37
CA ALA A 17 2.09 -16.55 -3.54
C ALA A 17 1.62 -17.54 -2.44
N SER A 18 2.54 -18.11 -1.65
CA SER A 18 2.17 -19.09 -0.62
C SER A 18 1.85 -18.51 0.76
N ALA A 19 2.18 -17.23 0.98
CA ALA A 19 2.06 -16.62 2.30
C ALA A 19 0.65 -16.15 2.68
N ILE A 20 -0.25 -16.01 1.70
CA ILE A 20 -1.56 -15.35 1.93
C ILE A 20 -2.71 -16.34 2.15
N ALA A 21 -2.52 -17.62 1.88
CA ALA A 21 -3.58 -18.63 1.98
C ALA A 21 -3.92 -19.08 3.42
N GLY A 22 -3.13 -18.69 4.41
CA GLY A 22 -3.29 -19.14 5.81
C GLY A 22 -4.35 -18.42 6.64
N THR A 23 -4.90 -17.30 6.16
CA THR A 23 -5.65 -16.35 7.02
C THR A 23 -7.11 -16.75 7.27
N MET A 24 -7.62 -17.86 6.76
CA MET A 24 -9.05 -18.19 6.89
C MET A 24 -9.35 -19.62 7.35
N VAL A 25 -8.72 -20.09 8.39
CA VAL A 25 -9.25 -21.24 9.14
C VAL A 25 -10.02 -20.71 10.35
N CYS A 26 -11.18 -20.11 10.11
CA CYS A 26 -12.20 -19.98 11.15
C CYS A 26 -12.97 -21.30 11.23
N ALA A 27 -12.82 -22.00 12.35
CA ALA A 27 -13.56 -23.20 12.65
C ALA A 27 -15.08 -22.96 12.54
N LEU A 28 -15.77 -23.74 11.69
CA LEU A 28 -17.21 -23.93 11.80
C LEU A 28 -17.48 -24.71 13.10
N ILE A 29 -17.82 -24.01 14.17
CA ILE A 29 -18.36 -24.63 15.40
C ILE A 29 -19.88 -24.57 15.32
N ALA A 30 -20.48 -25.72 15.47
CA ALA A 30 -21.91 -25.95 15.41
C ALA A 30 -22.70 -25.15 16.46
N LEU A 31 -23.81 -24.59 16.01
CA LEU A 31 -24.80 -23.88 16.82
C LEU A 31 -25.53 -24.83 17.80
N THR A 32 -25.38 -24.58 19.10
CA THR A 32 -26.40 -24.97 20.08
C THR A 32 -26.94 -23.70 20.73
N GLY A 33 -28.24 -23.52 20.67
CA GLY A 33 -28.93 -22.30 21.05
C GLY A 33 -28.89 -21.98 22.57
N ILE A 34 -28.86 -20.68 22.89
CA ILE A 34 -29.04 -20.13 24.24
C ILE A 34 -30.10 -19.03 24.18
N PRO A 35 -30.97 -18.92 25.20
CA PRO A 35 -32.14 -18.02 25.22
C PRO A 35 -31.77 -16.54 25.39
N GLY A 36 -32.65 -15.68 24.88
CA GLY A 36 -32.45 -14.23 24.82
C GLY A 36 -32.43 -13.54 26.19
N ASP A 37 -31.48 -12.59 26.31
CA ASP A 37 -31.42 -11.62 27.39
C ASP A 37 -31.87 -10.24 26.90
N THR A 38 -32.65 -9.57 27.77
CA THR A 38 -33.18 -8.21 27.62
C THR A 38 -32.03 -7.17 27.67
N PRO A 39 -32.02 -6.12 26.83
CA PRO A 39 -30.90 -5.18 26.80
C PRO A 39 -30.92 -4.25 28.02
N THR A 40 -29.93 -4.37 28.88
CA THR A 40 -29.58 -3.34 29.87
C THR A 40 -29.00 -2.12 29.13
N ARG A 41 -29.55 -0.93 29.38
CA ARG A 41 -29.00 0.34 28.89
C ARG A 41 -27.60 0.54 29.49
N VAL A 42 -26.57 0.30 28.70
CA VAL A 42 -25.19 0.68 29.02
C VAL A 42 -25.00 2.14 28.61
N ASN A 43 -24.50 2.98 29.52
CA ASN A 43 -24.01 4.31 29.16
C ASN A 43 -22.98 4.16 28.02
N VAL A 44 -23.34 4.69 26.85
CA VAL A 44 -22.46 4.66 25.68
C VAL A 44 -21.34 5.67 25.95
N ALA A 45 -20.14 5.18 26.25
CA ALA A 45 -18.95 6.03 26.19
C ALA A 45 -18.87 6.66 24.81
N GLU A 46 -18.52 7.95 24.74
CA GLU A 46 -18.31 8.60 23.44
C GLU A 46 -17.27 7.81 22.61
N ARG A 47 -17.55 7.67 21.31
CA ARG A 47 -16.64 6.99 20.36
C ARG A 47 -15.25 7.61 20.40
N ALA A 48 -14.22 6.80 20.63
CA ALA A 48 -12.86 7.22 20.40
C ALA A 48 -12.62 7.36 18.87
N ASN A 49 -12.48 8.58 18.39
CA ASN A 49 -12.22 8.82 16.97
C ASN A 49 -10.81 8.39 16.58
N VAL A 50 -10.65 7.87 15.36
CA VAL A 50 -9.32 7.58 14.81
C VAL A 50 -8.60 8.90 14.56
N VAL A 51 -7.40 9.04 15.15
CA VAL A 51 -6.50 10.14 14.82
C VAL A 51 -5.88 9.84 13.45
N THR A 52 -6.30 10.55 12.41
CA THR A 52 -5.97 10.26 11.01
C THR A 52 -4.57 10.74 10.59
N LEU A 53 -3.63 10.85 11.55
CA LEU A 53 -2.26 11.29 11.30
C LEU A 53 -1.34 10.11 10.93
N PRO A 54 -0.27 10.35 10.16
CA PRO A 54 0.70 9.32 9.81
C PRO A 54 1.54 8.81 11.01
N THR A 55 1.45 9.48 12.15
CA THR A 55 2.07 9.06 13.41
C THR A 55 1.18 8.15 14.25
N THR A 56 -0.06 7.92 13.83
CA THR A 56 -0.98 6.98 14.50
C THR A 56 -0.59 5.57 14.13
N ILE A 57 -0.15 4.80 15.13
CA ILE A 57 0.16 3.38 14.98
C ILE A 57 -0.88 2.58 15.77
N GLY A 58 -1.47 1.59 15.11
CA GLY A 58 -2.45 0.67 15.66
C GLY A 58 -2.05 -0.78 15.46
N PHE A 59 -2.95 -1.71 15.84
CA PHE A 59 -2.85 -3.11 15.48
C PHE A 59 -4.01 -3.54 14.58
N ALA A 60 -3.71 -4.35 13.56
CA ALA A 60 -4.69 -5.15 12.85
C ALA A 60 -4.63 -6.58 13.43
N ASP A 61 -5.73 -7.04 14.01
CA ASP A 61 -5.80 -8.38 14.61
C ASP A 61 -7.13 -9.05 14.24
N SER A 62 -7.09 -9.83 13.16
CA SER A 62 -8.26 -10.58 12.68
C SER A 62 -8.55 -11.81 13.55
N ASP A 63 -7.53 -12.35 14.23
CA ASP A 63 -7.67 -13.56 15.05
C ASP A 63 -8.48 -13.33 16.32
N ILE A 64 -8.52 -12.08 16.79
CA ILE A 64 -9.27 -11.70 17.98
C ILE A 64 -10.77 -12.04 17.88
N TYR A 65 -11.32 -12.12 16.66
CA TYR A 65 -12.70 -12.54 16.42
C TYR A 65 -13.00 -13.93 17.01
N GLY A 66 -12.08 -14.89 16.83
CA GLY A 66 -12.22 -16.28 17.30
C GLY A 66 -11.75 -16.55 18.73
N MET A 67 -11.10 -15.59 19.41
CA MET A 67 -10.52 -15.76 20.74
C MET A 67 -11.57 -15.90 21.85
N SER A 68 -11.20 -16.49 22.99
CA SER A 68 -11.97 -16.41 24.24
C SER A 68 -12.07 -14.96 24.73
N GLN A 69 -13.01 -14.66 25.62
CA GLN A 69 -13.11 -13.31 26.22
C GLN A 69 -11.83 -12.92 26.96
N ASP A 70 -11.22 -13.87 27.67
CA ASP A 70 -9.98 -13.62 28.41
C ASP A 70 -8.82 -13.32 27.49
N ASP A 71 -8.68 -14.05 26.36
CA ASP A 71 -7.66 -13.77 25.36
C ASP A 71 -7.91 -12.45 24.63
N VAL A 72 -9.16 -12.09 24.35
CA VAL A 72 -9.52 -10.76 23.83
C VAL A 72 -9.05 -9.67 24.79
N ASN A 73 -9.40 -9.77 26.08
CA ASN A 73 -9.01 -8.80 27.09
C ASN A 73 -7.49 -8.70 27.24
N ARG A 74 -6.80 -9.85 27.20
CA ARG A 74 -5.33 -9.91 27.27
C ARG A 74 -4.68 -9.26 26.04
N THR A 75 -5.17 -9.54 24.85
CA THR A 75 -4.68 -8.94 23.60
C THR A 75 -4.81 -7.42 23.63
N LEU A 76 -5.99 -6.90 24.01
CA LEU A 76 -6.23 -5.46 24.11
C LEU A 76 -5.35 -4.81 25.20
N ALA A 77 -5.14 -5.48 26.33
CA ALA A 77 -4.23 -5.01 27.37
C ALA A 77 -2.77 -4.92 26.88
N LEU A 78 -2.30 -5.89 26.08
CA LEU A 78 -0.98 -5.82 25.46
C LEU A 78 -0.85 -4.63 24.48
N MET A 79 -1.90 -4.35 23.71
CA MET A 79 -1.91 -3.16 22.84
C MET A 79 -1.79 -1.88 23.67
N ALA A 80 -2.59 -1.75 24.73
CA ALA A 80 -2.53 -0.59 25.62
C ALA A 80 -1.16 -0.43 26.30
N ASN A 81 -0.53 -1.53 26.72
CA ASN A 81 0.82 -1.54 27.28
C ASN A 81 1.88 -1.06 26.28
N ASN A 82 1.65 -1.28 24.99
CA ASN A 82 2.47 -0.72 23.89
C ASN A 82 2.06 0.72 23.54
N ARG A 83 1.22 1.39 24.31
CA ARG A 83 0.70 2.74 24.06
C ARG A 83 -0.15 2.84 22.79
N VAL A 84 -0.69 1.73 22.32
CA VAL A 84 -1.58 1.66 21.16
C VAL A 84 -3.03 1.75 21.63
N ASN A 85 -3.78 2.67 21.01
CA ASN A 85 -5.19 2.90 21.27
C ASN A 85 -6.09 2.74 20.04
N THR A 86 -5.55 2.15 18.96
CA THR A 86 -6.29 1.95 17.71
C THR A 86 -6.18 0.49 17.29
N ILE A 87 -7.31 -0.11 16.95
CA ILE A 87 -7.39 -1.50 16.50
C ILE A 87 -8.22 -1.62 15.22
N ARG A 88 -7.78 -2.49 14.30
CA ARG A 88 -8.54 -2.92 13.13
C ARG A 88 -9.10 -4.32 13.38
N LEU A 89 -10.43 -4.45 13.28
CA LEU A 89 -11.19 -5.66 13.56
C LEU A 89 -11.92 -6.17 12.32
N MET A 90 -12.11 -7.50 12.23
CA MET A 90 -12.91 -8.14 11.19
C MET A 90 -14.39 -8.21 11.58
N ILE A 91 -15.27 -7.86 10.65
CA ILE A 91 -16.72 -8.15 10.72
C ILE A 91 -17.08 -9.06 9.54
N PRO A 92 -17.01 -10.38 9.73
CA PRO A 92 -17.32 -11.32 8.65
C PRO A 92 -18.83 -11.42 8.44
N TRP A 93 -19.32 -11.04 7.27
CA TRP A 93 -20.75 -11.12 6.95
C TRP A 93 -21.29 -12.55 7.09
N ALA A 94 -20.56 -13.54 6.58
CA ALA A 94 -20.92 -14.95 6.74
C ALA A 94 -20.99 -15.40 8.20
N GLY A 95 -20.21 -14.81 9.10
CA GLY A 95 -20.24 -15.11 10.52
C GLY A 95 -21.40 -14.45 11.25
N VAL A 96 -21.87 -13.32 10.74
CA VAL A 96 -22.99 -12.57 11.34
C VAL A 96 -24.34 -13.00 10.76
N GLU A 97 -24.44 -13.21 9.44
CA GLU A 97 -25.69 -13.55 8.75
C GLU A 97 -25.52 -14.82 7.88
N PRO A 98 -25.18 -15.99 8.46
CA PRO A 98 -24.97 -17.23 7.73
C PRO A 98 -26.21 -17.70 6.95
N ILE A 99 -27.40 -17.37 7.45
CA ILE A 99 -28.70 -17.60 6.83
C ILE A 99 -29.38 -16.24 6.68
N LEU A 100 -29.95 -15.97 5.51
CA LEU A 100 -30.59 -14.70 5.20
C LEU A 100 -31.61 -14.31 6.27
N GLY A 101 -31.44 -13.12 6.86
CA GLY A 101 -32.30 -12.57 7.90
C GLY A 101 -32.01 -13.08 9.32
N GLN A 102 -31.13 -14.06 9.49
CA GLN A 102 -30.77 -14.58 10.82
C GLN A 102 -29.41 -13.99 11.25
N LEU A 103 -29.47 -13.00 12.14
CA LEU A 103 -28.30 -12.24 12.60
C LEU A 103 -27.78 -12.78 13.93
N ASN A 104 -26.51 -13.13 14.00
CA ASN A 104 -25.79 -13.47 15.21
C ASN A 104 -24.57 -12.54 15.38
N TRP A 105 -24.68 -11.62 16.31
CA TRP A 105 -23.64 -10.61 16.58
C TRP A 105 -22.67 -10.99 17.71
N ALA A 106 -22.88 -12.11 18.39
CA ALA A 106 -22.20 -12.44 19.64
C ALA A 106 -20.67 -12.31 19.57
N MET A 107 -20.06 -12.83 18.48
CA MET A 107 -18.61 -12.78 18.31
C MET A 107 -18.10 -11.37 18.01
N VAL A 108 -18.81 -10.59 17.21
CA VAL A 108 -18.46 -9.19 16.92
C VAL A 108 -18.71 -8.32 18.12
N ASP A 109 -19.85 -8.49 18.82
CA ASP A 109 -20.16 -7.75 20.05
C ASP A 109 -19.07 -7.93 21.10
N LYS A 110 -18.59 -9.16 21.27
CA LYS A 110 -17.51 -9.48 22.21
C LYS A 110 -16.28 -8.62 21.97
N THR A 111 -15.80 -8.55 20.73
CA THR A 111 -14.57 -7.83 20.37
C THR A 111 -14.77 -6.32 20.34
N VAL A 112 -15.84 -5.84 19.72
CA VAL A 112 -16.15 -4.39 19.65
C VAL A 112 -16.43 -3.81 21.03
N ASN A 113 -17.20 -4.50 21.88
CA ASN A 113 -17.49 -3.98 23.22
C ASN A 113 -16.25 -3.98 24.12
N ALA A 114 -15.39 -5.00 24.03
CA ALA A 114 -14.15 -5.04 24.79
C ALA A 114 -13.19 -3.91 24.38
N ALA A 115 -13.01 -3.67 23.07
CA ALA A 115 -12.19 -2.57 22.59
C ALA A 115 -12.76 -1.19 22.96
N ALA A 116 -14.07 -1.00 22.81
CA ALA A 116 -14.73 0.24 23.20
C ALA A 116 -14.65 0.51 24.71
N ALA A 117 -14.76 -0.54 25.55
CA ALA A 117 -14.61 -0.41 27.00
C ALA A 117 -13.20 0.04 27.42
N MET A 118 -12.18 -0.23 26.60
CA MET A 118 -10.81 0.26 26.77
C MET A 118 -10.57 1.61 26.08
N ASN A 119 -11.61 2.26 25.60
CA ASN A 119 -11.54 3.53 24.85
C ASN A 119 -10.61 3.46 23.61
N MET A 120 -10.59 2.31 22.94
CA MET A 120 -9.83 2.16 21.69
C MET A 120 -10.61 2.70 20.50
N SER A 121 -9.93 3.37 19.59
CA SER A 121 -10.46 3.70 18.27
C SER A 121 -10.57 2.43 17.43
N ILE A 122 -11.74 2.17 16.86
CA ILE A 122 -12.01 0.93 16.14
C ILE A 122 -12.17 1.22 14.64
N ILE A 123 -11.34 0.55 13.85
CA ILE A 123 -11.49 0.41 12.39
C ILE A 123 -12.09 -0.99 12.17
N ALA A 124 -13.19 -1.09 11.44
CA ALA A 124 -13.83 -2.38 11.18
C ALA A 124 -13.87 -2.65 9.67
N PHE A 125 -13.25 -3.74 9.22
CA PHE A 125 -13.41 -4.16 7.82
C PHE A 125 -14.53 -5.19 7.68
N ILE A 126 -15.39 -4.98 6.66
CA ILE A 126 -16.56 -5.81 6.38
C ILE A 126 -16.25 -6.68 5.18
N ASN A 127 -16.21 -8.00 5.36
CA ASN A 127 -15.87 -8.98 4.30
C ASN A 127 -16.62 -10.30 4.47
N ALA A 128 -16.17 -11.33 3.74
CA ALA A 128 -16.64 -12.73 3.85
C ALA A 128 -18.14 -12.88 3.55
N THR A 129 -18.50 -12.90 2.28
CA THR A 129 -19.89 -13.10 1.82
C THR A 129 -20.47 -14.42 2.31
N PRO A 130 -21.70 -14.44 2.86
CA PRO A 130 -22.37 -15.66 3.23
C PRO A 130 -22.77 -16.50 2.00
N PRO A 131 -22.95 -17.82 2.13
CA PRO A 131 -23.23 -18.71 1.00
C PRO A 131 -24.43 -18.29 0.12
N TRP A 132 -25.47 -17.74 0.72
CA TRP A 132 -26.68 -17.33 0.02
C TRP A 132 -26.51 -16.05 -0.83
N ALA A 133 -25.42 -15.27 -0.61
CA ALA A 133 -25.12 -14.03 -1.32
C ALA A 133 -23.87 -14.12 -2.22
N MET A 134 -23.25 -15.30 -2.34
CA MET A 134 -22.02 -15.47 -3.12
C MET A 134 -22.24 -15.29 -4.62
N SER A 135 -21.26 -14.72 -5.29
CA SER A 135 -21.21 -14.73 -6.76
C SER A 135 -21.00 -16.13 -7.33
N SER A 136 -21.52 -16.38 -8.54
CA SER A 136 -21.26 -17.63 -9.26
C SER A 136 -19.74 -17.84 -9.45
N GLY A 137 -19.27 -19.06 -9.14
CA GLY A 137 -17.83 -19.40 -9.15
C GLY A 137 -17.03 -18.83 -7.98
N GLY A 138 -17.67 -18.17 -7.04
CA GLY A 138 -17.04 -17.70 -5.81
C GLY A 138 -16.74 -18.84 -4.84
N LEU A 139 -15.70 -18.67 -4.02
CA LEU A 139 -15.32 -19.62 -2.97
C LEU A 139 -15.79 -19.13 -1.60
N PRO A 140 -16.12 -19.99 -0.66
CA PRO A 140 -16.48 -19.61 0.70
C PRO A 140 -15.45 -18.65 1.31
N LEU A 141 -15.93 -17.66 2.06
CA LEU A 141 -15.17 -16.63 2.75
C LEU A 141 -14.42 -15.61 1.88
N SER A 142 -14.12 -15.95 0.62
CA SER A 142 -13.44 -15.04 -0.33
C SER A 142 -14.32 -14.60 -1.50
N SER A 143 -15.54 -15.17 -1.64
CA SER A 143 -16.45 -14.74 -2.70
C SER A 143 -16.86 -13.29 -2.56
N ARG A 144 -16.76 -12.52 -3.66
CA ARG A 144 -17.47 -11.25 -3.72
C ARG A 144 -19.00 -11.47 -3.64
N PRO A 145 -19.77 -10.47 -3.18
CA PRO A 145 -21.22 -10.53 -3.24
C PRO A 145 -21.73 -10.60 -4.67
N SER A 146 -22.81 -11.35 -4.90
CA SER A 146 -23.53 -11.36 -6.18
C SER A 146 -24.36 -10.10 -6.38
N ASP A 147 -24.78 -9.47 -5.29
CA ASP A 147 -25.58 -8.26 -5.24
C ASP A 147 -24.90 -7.21 -4.36
N PRO A 148 -24.38 -6.10 -4.92
CA PRO A 148 -23.80 -5.00 -4.17
C PRO A 148 -24.79 -4.36 -3.19
N ASP A 149 -26.07 -4.30 -3.51
CA ASP A 149 -27.08 -3.69 -2.63
C ASP A 149 -27.32 -4.51 -1.37
N ALA A 150 -27.29 -5.85 -1.47
CA ALA A 150 -27.35 -6.73 -0.30
C ALA A 150 -26.15 -6.50 0.63
N TYR A 151 -24.94 -6.32 0.07
CA TYR A 151 -23.75 -5.96 0.84
C TYR A 151 -23.89 -4.59 1.51
N GLY A 152 -24.33 -3.58 0.77
CA GLY A 152 -24.59 -2.24 1.30
C GLY A 152 -25.63 -2.24 2.43
N ALA A 153 -26.68 -3.05 2.32
CA ALA A 153 -27.69 -3.23 3.36
C ALA A 153 -27.08 -3.87 4.63
N PHE A 154 -26.19 -4.86 4.48
CA PHE A 154 -25.46 -5.43 5.60
C PHE A 154 -24.52 -4.39 6.25
N ALA A 155 -23.77 -3.63 5.46
CA ALA A 155 -22.91 -2.55 5.97
C ALA A 155 -23.71 -1.52 6.79
N ALA A 156 -24.93 -1.18 6.36
CA ALA A 156 -25.84 -0.31 7.13
C ALA A 156 -26.27 -0.93 8.46
N LYS A 157 -26.55 -2.26 8.49
CA LYS A 157 -26.85 -2.97 9.75
C LYS A 157 -25.67 -2.90 10.72
N VAL A 158 -24.44 -3.09 10.21
CA VAL A 158 -23.20 -2.95 11.00
C VAL A 158 -23.07 -1.54 11.56
N ALA A 159 -23.19 -0.52 10.70
CA ALA A 159 -23.10 0.88 11.11
C ALA A 159 -24.17 1.26 12.15
N THR A 160 -25.40 0.78 11.97
CA THR A 160 -26.51 1.00 12.93
C THR A 160 -26.21 0.40 14.30
N ARG A 161 -25.71 -0.86 14.31
CA ARG A 161 -25.42 -1.56 15.57
C ARG A 161 -24.28 -0.93 16.36
N TYR A 162 -23.25 -0.48 15.67
CA TYR A 162 -22.02 -0.01 16.30
C TYR A 162 -21.79 1.50 16.18
N LYS A 163 -22.84 2.26 15.82
CA LYS A 163 -22.80 3.72 15.87
C LYS A 163 -22.31 4.20 17.23
N GLY A 164 -21.34 5.12 17.23
CA GLY A 164 -20.73 5.62 18.45
C GLY A 164 -19.67 4.69 19.08
N LYS A 165 -19.33 3.56 18.44
CA LYS A 165 -18.24 2.66 18.84
C LYS A 165 -17.19 2.51 17.75
N ILE A 166 -17.60 2.20 16.53
CA ILE A 166 -16.69 2.08 15.37
C ILE A 166 -16.47 3.46 14.76
N ALA A 167 -15.23 3.84 14.59
CA ALA A 167 -14.83 5.14 14.06
C ALA A 167 -14.60 5.12 12.55
N ALA A 168 -14.25 3.97 11.98
CA ALA A 168 -14.02 3.82 10.55
C ALA A 168 -14.50 2.44 10.06
N TYR A 169 -15.10 2.42 8.86
CA TYR A 169 -15.55 1.20 8.18
C TYR A 169 -14.73 1.02 6.92
N GLU A 170 -14.03 -0.10 6.82
CA GLU A 170 -13.27 -0.47 5.63
C GLU A 170 -14.07 -1.45 4.79
N ILE A 171 -14.21 -1.13 3.51
CA ILE A 171 -15.04 -1.89 2.58
C ILE A 171 -14.21 -2.97 1.93
N TRP A 172 -14.41 -4.23 2.37
CA TRP A 172 -13.70 -5.43 1.95
C TRP A 172 -12.26 -5.52 2.46
N ASN A 173 -11.53 -6.57 2.00
CA ASN A 173 -10.11 -6.83 2.24
C ASN A 173 -9.47 -7.38 0.96
N GLU A 174 -8.41 -6.74 0.48
CA GLU A 174 -7.57 -7.13 -0.65
C GLU A 174 -8.35 -7.54 -1.93
N PRO A 175 -9.25 -6.69 -2.46
CA PRO A 175 -10.10 -7.04 -3.60
C PRO A 175 -9.33 -7.22 -4.91
N ASN A 176 -8.05 -6.89 -4.91
CA ASN A 176 -7.17 -7.00 -6.07
C ASN A 176 -6.48 -8.37 -6.20
N THR A 177 -6.86 -9.38 -5.38
CA THR A 177 -6.38 -10.77 -5.46
C THR A 177 -7.51 -11.78 -5.38
N VAL A 178 -7.36 -12.93 -6.05
CA VAL A 178 -8.30 -14.06 -5.92
C VAL A 178 -8.32 -14.69 -4.53
N TYR A 179 -7.32 -14.44 -3.69
CA TYR A 179 -7.31 -14.98 -2.34
C TYR A 179 -8.46 -14.45 -1.48
N PHE A 180 -8.86 -13.21 -1.74
CA PHE A 180 -9.89 -12.53 -0.96
C PHE A 180 -11.07 -12.02 -1.79
N TYR A 181 -11.02 -12.14 -3.14
CA TYR A 181 -12.06 -11.63 -4.03
C TYR A 181 -12.29 -12.56 -5.22
N THR A 182 -12.93 -13.71 -4.94
CA THR A 182 -13.27 -14.68 -5.98
C THR A 182 -14.61 -14.35 -6.67
N PRO A 183 -14.85 -14.80 -7.92
CA PRO A 183 -13.97 -15.67 -8.71
C PRO A 183 -12.72 -14.97 -9.27
N LEU A 184 -12.72 -13.67 -9.50
CA LEU A 184 -11.59 -12.89 -10.03
C LEU A 184 -11.62 -11.47 -9.48
N PRO A 185 -10.44 -10.82 -9.31
CA PRO A 185 -10.35 -9.39 -9.04
C PRO A 185 -11.08 -8.58 -10.12
N ASP A 186 -11.90 -7.62 -9.67
CA ASP A 186 -12.77 -6.85 -10.54
C ASP A 186 -12.92 -5.42 -9.99
N PRO A 187 -12.19 -4.42 -10.56
CA PRO A 187 -12.26 -3.05 -10.09
C PRO A 187 -13.64 -2.41 -10.19
N ALA A 188 -14.40 -2.75 -11.23
CA ALA A 188 -15.75 -2.21 -11.44
C ALA A 188 -16.73 -2.81 -10.43
N GLY A 189 -16.75 -4.14 -10.30
CA GLY A 189 -17.59 -4.83 -9.31
C GLY A 189 -17.26 -4.44 -7.88
N TYR A 190 -15.98 -4.19 -7.55
CA TYR A 190 -15.60 -3.66 -6.25
C TYR A 190 -16.10 -2.21 -6.06
N THR A 191 -16.04 -1.39 -7.09
CA THR A 191 -16.57 -0.02 -7.05
C THR A 191 -18.08 -0.01 -6.79
N ASP A 192 -18.81 -0.97 -7.30
CA ASP A 192 -20.25 -1.11 -7.02
C ASP A 192 -20.51 -1.43 -5.53
N LEU A 193 -19.62 -2.19 -4.87
CA LEU A 193 -19.72 -2.37 -3.40
C LEU A 193 -19.51 -1.05 -2.65
N LEU A 194 -18.55 -0.22 -3.07
CA LEU A 194 -18.33 1.10 -2.47
C LEU A 194 -19.55 2.00 -2.65
N LYS A 195 -20.12 2.08 -3.87
CA LYS A 195 -21.31 2.87 -4.17
C LYS A 195 -22.54 2.43 -3.38
N ALA A 196 -22.63 1.12 -3.10
CA ALA A 196 -23.71 0.58 -2.29
C ALA A 196 -23.52 0.83 -0.79
N ALA A 197 -22.32 0.69 -0.28
CA ALA A 197 -22.02 0.79 1.16
C ALA A 197 -21.86 2.22 1.66
N TYR A 198 -21.12 3.06 0.94
CA TYR A 198 -20.77 4.43 1.36
C TYR A 198 -21.98 5.28 1.75
N PRO A 199 -22.97 5.52 0.87
CA PRO A 199 -24.10 6.37 1.23
C PRO A 199 -24.94 5.79 2.37
N ARG A 200 -25.03 4.47 2.47
CA ARG A 200 -25.79 3.79 3.53
C ARG A 200 -25.11 3.91 4.90
N ILE A 201 -23.78 3.78 4.95
CA ILE A 201 -23.01 4.02 6.18
C ILE A 201 -23.15 5.50 6.60
N LYS A 202 -22.93 6.43 5.66
CA LYS A 202 -22.98 7.88 5.93
C LYS A 202 -24.38 8.34 6.36
N ALA A 203 -25.45 7.72 5.89
CA ALA A 203 -26.82 8.01 6.33
C ALA A 203 -27.04 7.62 7.80
N VAL A 204 -26.36 6.59 8.29
CA VAL A 204 -26.46 6.11 9.68
C VAL A 204 -25.47 6.85 10.57
N ASP A 205 -24.21 6.93 10.17
CA ASP A 205 -23.09 7.50 10.93
C ASP A 205 -22.27 8.43 10.04
N PRO A 206 -22.70 9.71 9.88
CA PRO A 206 -22.06 10.66 8.98
C PRO A 206 -20.61 10.99 9.37
N ASP A 207 -20.26 10.84 10.65
CA ASP A 207 -18.92 11.14 11.17
C ASP A 207 -17.94 9.97 11.03
N ALA A 208 -18.41 8.77 10.68
CA ALA A 208 -17.53 7.64 10.46
C ALA A 208 -16.73 7.79 9.17
N THR A 209 -15.46 7.46 9.21
CA THR A 209 -14.63 7.39 8.01
C THR A 209 -14.94 6.10 7.24
N VAL A 210 -15.22 6.21 5.95
CA VAL A 210 -15.35 5.04 5.05
C VAL A 210 -14.07 4.89 4.26
N ILE A 211 -13.41 3.73 4.42
CA ILE A 211 -12.11 3.42 3.82
C ILE A 211 -12.34 2.47 2.64
N GLY A 212 -11.80 2.83 1.48
CA GLY A 212 -11.83 1.99 0.28
C GLY A 212 -10.59 1.10 0.18
N ALA A 213 -10.77 -0.07 -0.37
CA ALA A 213 -9.81 -0.99 -0.96
C ALA A 213 -9.09 -1.98 -0.02
N ALA A 214 -8.26 -1.57 0.94
CA ALA A 214 -7.30 -2.47 1.60
C ALA A 214 -6.46 -3.28 0.58
N PHE A 215 -5.81 -2.61 -0.37
CA PHE A 215 -5.09 -3.28 -1.45
C PHE A 215 -3.91 -4.11 -0.96
N SER A 216 -3.75 -5.31 -1.50
CA SER A 216 -2.52 -6.08 -1.39
C SER A 216 -1.43 -5.54 -2.32
N ALA A 217 -0.18 -5.53 -1.86
CA ALA A 217 0.99 -5.14 -2.65
C ALA A 217 1.40 -6.27 -3.60
N VAL A 218 0.63 -6.51 -4.65
CA VAL A 218 0.85 -7.55 -5.64
C VAL A 218 1.24 -6.98 -7.00
N VAL A 219 1.74 -7.84 -7.86
CA VAL A 219 1.94 -7.56 -9.29
C VAL A 219 0.78 -8.12 -10.10
N ASP A 220 0.66 -7.72 -11.36
CA ASP A 220 -0.24 -8.39 -12.29
C ASP A 220 0.22 -9.83 -12.53
N PHE A 221 -0.66 -10.78 -12.26
CA PHE A 221 -0.40 -12.20 -12.50
C PHE A 221 -1.62 -12.88 -13.14
N GLY A 222 -1.67 -12.83 -14.45
CA GLY A 222 -2.80 -13.34 -15.24
C GLY A 222 -4.13 -12.74 -14.75
N SER A 223 -5.09 -13.61 -14.43
CA SER A 223 -6.37 -13.22 -13.82
C SER A 223 -6.38 -13.32 -12.28
N TRP A 224 -5.25 -13.71 -11.66
CA TRP A 224 -5.20 -14.03 -10.22
C TRP A 224 -4.99 -12.79 -9.35
N SER A 225 -4.28 -11.81 -9.86
CA SER A 225 -4.05 -10.56 -9.16
C SER A 225 -3.88 -9.40 -10.13
N ILE A 226 -4.30 -8.22 -9.68
CA ILE A 226 -4.13 -6.95 -10.40
C ILE A 226 -3.28 -6.03 -9.52
N ASN A 227 -2.24 -5.46 -10.12
CA ASN A 227 -1.41 -4.44 -9.46
C ASN A 227 -2.31 -3.33 -8.86
N PRO A 228 -2.10 -2.91 -7.60
CA PRO A 228 -2.99 -1.96 -6.92
C PRO A 228 -3.11 -0.62 -7.64
N VAL A 229 -2.07 -0.16 -8.35
CA VAL A 229 -2.12 1.07 -9.16
C VAL A 229 -3.13 0.94 -10.30
N ARG A 230 -3.11 -0.19 -11.02
CA ARG A 230 -4.06 -0.48 -12.11
C ARG A 230 -5.47 -0.71 -11.58
N PHE A 231 -5.60 -1.41 -10.46
CA PHE A 231 -6.90 -1.64 -9.83
C PHE A 231 -7.54 -0.31 -9.41
N LEU A 232 -6.78 0.58 -8.78
CA LEU A 232 -7.23 1.92 -8.39
C LEU A 232 -7.64 2.76 -9.60
N ALA A 233 -6.87 2.75 -10.68
CA ALA A 233 -7.24 3.42 -11.93
C ALA A 233 -8.57 2.87 -12.49
N GLY A 234 -8.76 1.55 -12.45
CA GLY A 234 -10.01 0.89 -12.82
C GLY A 234 -11.19 1.28 -11.92
N MET A 235 -10.98 1.47 -10.62
CA MET A 235 -12.01 1.97 -9.70
C MET A 235 -12.44 3.39 -10.06
N TYR A 236 -11.49 4.30 -10.35
CA TYR A 236 -11.83 5.66 -10.78
C TYR A 236 -12.57 5.66 -12.12
N ALA A 237 -12.14 4.84 -13.07
CA ALA A 237 -12.85 4.68 -14.36
C ALA A 237 -14.28 4.16 -14.17
N ALA A 238 -14.52 3.34 -13.13
CA ALA A 238 -15.85 2.86 -12.75
C ALA A 238 -16.65 3.86 -11.88
N GLY A 239 -16.10 5.04 -11.57
CA GLY A 239 -16.78 6.09 -10.81
C GLY A 239 -16.70 5.95 -9.30
N ALA A 240 -15.57 5.48 -8.75
CA ALA A 240 -15.37 5.37 -7.31
C ALA A 240 -15.28 6.71 -6.59
N LYS A 241 -14.91 7.81 -7.29
CA LYS A 241 -14.80 9.15 -6.71
C LYS A 241 -16.06 9.53 -5.94
N GLY A 242 -15.90 10.03 -4.70
CA GLY A 242 -17.02 10.41 -3.84
C GLY A 242 -17.65 9.26 -3.06
N ASN A 243 -17.15 8.02 -3.18
CA ASN A 243 -17.67 6.85 -2.48
C ASN A 243 -16.69 6.25 -1.45
N PHE A 244 -15.67 7.00 -1.06
CA PHE A 244 -14.76 6.71 0.07
C PHE A 244 -14.16 8.01 0.61
N ASP A 245 -13.77 8.01 1.89
CA ASP A 245 -13.14 9.15 2.57
C ASP A 245 -11.61 8.98 2.62
N ALA A 246 -11.11 7.76 2.69
CA ALA A 246 -9.71 7.38 2.69
C ALA A 246 -9.51 6.11 1.86
N LEU A 247 -8.27 5.89 1.39
CA LEU A 247 -7.87 4.67 0.70
C LEU A 247 -6.96 3.85 1.61
N SER A 248 -6.99 2.52 1.53
CA SER A 248 -6.07 1.68 2.30
C SER A 248 -5.24 0.75 1.44
N PHE A 249 -4.09 0.38 2.00
CA PHE A 249 -3.06 -0.41 1.34
C PHE A 249 -2.30 -1.27 2.36
N HIS A 250 -1.94 -2.49 1.99
CA HIS A 250 -1.14 -3.42 2.76
C HIS A 250 0.26 -3.55 2.15
N PRO A 251 1.25 -2.74 2.57
CA PRO A 251 2.54 -2.63 1.91
C PRO A 251 3.51 -3.74 2.29
N TYR A 252 3.09 -5.01 2.27
CA TYR A 252 3.93 -6.16 2.62
C TYR A 252 5.08 -6.39 1.64
N ASN A 253 6.28 -6.58 2.18
CA ASN A 253 7.43 -7.12 1.46
C ASN A 253 8.43 -7.76 2.43
N TYR A 254 8.31 -9.04 2.70
CA TYR A 254 9.02 -9.77 3.75
C TYR A 254 10.56 -9.83 3.61
N ASN A 255 11.12 -9.44 2.49
CA ASN A 255 12.56 -9.55 2.22
C ASN A 255 13.25 -8.20 2.00
N LEU A 256 12.54 -7.09 2.19
CA LEU A 256 13.02 -5.77 1.85
C LEU A 256 12.46 -4.76 2.83
N LYS A 257 13.31 -3.88 3.36
CA LYS A 257 12.83 -2.71 4.08
C LYS A 257 11.94 -1.86 3.19
N PHE A 258 10.90 -1.28 3.77
CA PHE A 258 10.01 -0.37 3.05
C PHE A 258 10.80 0.75 2.35
N SER A 259 11.77 1.37 3.05
CA SER A 259 12.58 2.47 2.53
C SER A 259 13.49 2.10 1.35
N ASP A 260 13.87 0.82 1.20
CA ASP A 260 14.82 0.39 0.17
C ASP A 260 14.12 0.07 -1.18
N GLY A 261 12.80 0.18 -1.23
CA GLY A 261 12.00 -0.22 -2.39
C GLY A 261 11.92 0.78 -3.54
N MET A 262 12.27 2.05 -3.35
CA MET A 262 12.00 3.10 -4.35
C MET A 262 12.60 2.88 -5.74
N LEU A 263 13.67 2.11 -5.84
CA LEU A 263 14.32 1.74 -7.11
C LEU A 263 13.98 0.32 -7.59
N ILE A 264 13.05 -0.35 -6.90
CA ILE A 264 12.64 -1.73 -7.21
C ILE A 264 11.24 -1.69 -7.82
N ALA A 265 11.13 -2.14 -9.05
CA ALA A 265 9.86 -2.20 -9.76
C ALA A 265 8.80 -2.98 -8.96
N ASN A 266 7.60 -2.43 -8.87
CA ASN A 266 6.46 -3.00 -8.14
C ASN A 266 6.69 -3.19 -6.63
N SER A 267 7.70 -2.55 -6.03
CA SER A 267 7.81 -2.54 -4.57
C SER A 267 6.63 -1.80 -3.93
N PRO A 268 6.27 -2.13 -2.69
CA PRO A 268 5.16 -1.47 -2.01
C PRO A 268 5.28 0.05 -1.91
N VAL A 269 6.48 0.56 -1.63
CA VAL A 269 6.68 2.02 -1.55
C VAL A 269 6.53 2.70 -2.91
N LEU A 270 6.98 2.06 -3.99
CA LEU A 270 6.81 2.58 -5.35
C LEU A 270 5.34 2.53 -5.78
N GLN A 271 4.64 1.43 -5.47
CA GLN A 271 3.19 1.31 -5.70
C GLN A 271 2.41 2.38 -4.93
N LEU A 272 2.77 2.66 -3.67
CA LEU A 272 2.15 3.71 -2.86
C LEU A 272 2.30 5.09 -3.53
N VAL A 273 3.50 5.43 -3.99
CA VAL A 273 3.78 6.70 -4.71
C VAL A 273 2.98 6.78 -6.01
N GLN A 274 2.89 5.69 -6.75
CA GLN A 274 2.13 5.62 -8.01
C GLN A 274 0.61 5.71 -7.77
N MET A 275 0.07 5.01 -6.77
CA MET A 275 -1.34 5.14 -6.38
C MET A 275 -1.66 6.57 -5.94
N ARG A 276 -0.76 7.21 -5.18
CA ARG A 276 -0.94 8.62 -4.80
C ARG A 276 -1.04 9.52 -6.03
N GLN A 277 -0.23 9.29 -7.07
CA GLN A 277 -0.33 10.03 -8.32
C GLN A 277 -1.70 9.80 -8.99
N VAL A 278 -2.18 8.56 -9.06
CA VAL A 278 -3.54 8.27 -9.58
C VAL A 278 -4.63 9.03 -8.81
N MET A 279 -4.52 9.14 -7.48
CA MET A 279 -5.47 9.94 -6.68
C MET A 279 -5.41 11.42 -7.03
N ILE A 280 -4.21 12.00 -7.19
CA ILE A 280 -4.01 13.40 -7.59
C ILE A 280 -4.62 13.66 -8.97
N ASP A 281 -4.33 12.80 -9.94
CA ASP A 281 -4.82 12.91 -11.32
C ASP A 281 -6.37 12.85 -11.39
N ASN A 282 -7.01 12.26 -10.38
CA ASN A 282 -8.46 12.18 -10.23
C ASN A 282 -9.04 13.24 -9.27
N GLY A 283 -8.23 14.17 -8.73
CA GLY A 283 -8.66 15.25 -7.84
C GLY A 283 -9.14 14.74 -6.47
N ASP A 284 -8.42 13.77 -5.91
CA ASP A 284 -8.62 13.21 -4.56
C ASP A 284 -7.35 13.41 -3.69
N GLU A 285 -6.58 14.48 -3.96
CA GLU A 285 -5.34 14.81 -3.25
C GLU A 285 -5.54 15.14 -1.77
N GLU A 286 -6.74 15.49 -1.34
CA GLU A 286 -7.06 15.74 0.07
C GLU A 286 -7.27 14.44 0.87
N LYS A 287 -7.53 13.32 0.19
CA LYS A 287 -7.76 12.03 0.86
C LYS A 287 -6.45 11.38 1.27
N ARG A 288 -6.45 10.75 2.45
CA ARG A 288 -5.27 10.04 2.97
C ARG A 288 -5.25 8.58 2.56
N MET A 289 -4.03 8.04 2.48
CA MET A 289 -3.79 6.61 2.31
C MET A 289 -3.36 6.00 3.65
N TRP A 290 -4.08 4.97 4.10
CA TRP A 290 -3.83 4.28 5.37
C TRP A 290 -3.12 2.94 5.10
N ALA A 291 -2.16 2.56 5.95
CA ALA A 291 -1.68 1.19 5.96
C ALA A 291 -2.48 0.39 6.97
N THR A 292 -3.52 -0.31 6.51
CA THR A 292 -4.41 -1.05 7.42
C THR A 292 -3.91 -2.43 7.80
N GLU A 293 -2.81 -2.89 7.18
CA GLU A 293 -1.98 -4.00 7.63
C GLU A 293 -0.52 -3.80 7.19
N TYR A 294 0.42 -4.10 8.09
CA TYR A 294 1.84 -4.31 7.78
C TYR A 294 2.49 -5.16 8.86
N GLY A 295 3.26 -6.15 8.47
CA GLY A 295 3.98 -7.03 9.40
C GLY A 295 5.12 -7.77 8.72
N GLU A 296 6.05 -8.28 9.54
CA GLU A 296 7.21 -9.02 9.10
C GLU A 296 7.25 -10.39 9.79
N PRO A 297 7.18 -11.51 9.06
CA PRO A 297 7.15 -12.84 9.65
C PRO A 297 8.54 -13.31 10.12
N THR A 298 8.63 -13.79 11.35
CA THR A 298 9.89 -14.31 11.89
C THR A 298 10.27 -15.70 11.37
N SER A 299 9.44 -16.30 10.52
CA SER A 299 9.81 -17.45 9.68
C SER A 299 10.65 -17.05 8.45
N VAL A 300 10.65 -15.77 8.07
CA VAL A 300 11.39 -15.25 6.91
C VAL A 300 12.58 -14.40 7.36
N VAL A 301 12.41 -13.57 8.39
CA VAL A 301 13.46 -12.75 9.00
C VAL A 301 13.60 -13.11 10.48
N ASN A 302 14.73 -12.83 11.12
CA ASN A 302 14.83 -12.99 12.57
C ASN A 302 14.10 -11.86 13.32
N GLU A 303 13.84 -12.05 14.62
CA GLU A 303 13.11 -11.08 15.45
C GLU A 303 13.76 -9.69 15.52
N THR A 304 15.11 -9.62 15.47
CA THR A 304 15.83 -8.33 15.43
C THR A 304 15.59 -7.61 14.10
N THR A 305 15.58 -8.34 12.99
CA THR A 305 15.27 -7.80 11.67
C THR A 305 13.82 -7.39 11.58
N GLN A 306 12.88 -8.19 12.14
CA GLN A 306 11.47 -7.81 12.27
C GLN A 306 11.32 -6.44 12.93
N ALA A 307 11.95 -6.24 14.10
CA ALA A 307 11.89 -4.97 14.83
C ALA A 307 12.46 -3.81 13.99
N ALA A 308 13.60 -4.02 13.30
CA ALA A 308 14.22 -3.02 12.46
C ALA A 308 13.35 -2.63 11.24
N TYR A 309 12.68 -3.60 10.61
CA TYR A 309 11.81 -3.34 9.45
C TYR A 309 10.51 -2.63 9.86
N LEU A 310 9.92 -3.02 10.99
CA LEU A 310 8.78 -2.31 11.56
C LEU A 310 9.14 -0.86 11.91
N LYS A 311 10.30 -0.63 12.54
CA LYS A 311 10.79 0.72 12.85
C LYS A 311 11.04 1.55 11.60
N ASP A 312 11.57 0.94 10.53
CA ASP A 312 11.79 1.61 9.25
C ASP A 312 10.46 2.14 8.69
N ILE A 313 9.44 1.29 8.57
CA ILE A 313 8.17 1.76 8.01
C ILE A 313 7.50 2.81 8.90
N TYR A 314 7.53 2.69 10.25
CA TYR A 314 6.97 3.74 11.12
C TYR A 314 7.59 5.10 10.84
N THR A 315 8.91 5.14 10.70
CA THR A 315 9.68 6.36 10.44
C THR A 315 9.41 6.92 9.04
N LYS A 316 9.40 6.04 8.03
CA LYS A 316 9.30 6.44 6.62
C LYS A 316 7.86 6.76 6.19
N TRP A 317 6.87 6.09 6.78
CA TRP A 317 5.46 6.32 6.50
C TRP A 317 5.04 7.76 6.80
N GLN A 318 5.45 8.30 7.94
CA GLN A 318 5.13 9.67 8.32
C GLN A 318 5.90 10.76 7.55
N GLU A 319 6.93 10.41 6.77
CA GLU A 319 7.61 11.37 5.91
C GLU A 319 6.73 11.84 4.75
N MET A 320 5.67 11.09 4.46
CA MET A 320 4.72 11.37 3.38
C MET A 320 3.45 12.02 3.96
N PRO A 321 3.16 13.30 3.66
CA PRO A 321 2.09 14.05 4.33
C PRO A 321 0.67 13.55 4.01
N TYR A 322 0.51 12.78 2.94
CA TYR A 322 -0.76 12.21 2.52
C TYR A 322 -1.07 10.84 3.16
N THR A 323 -0.17 10.29 3.95
CA THR A 323 -0.41 9.05 4.67
C THR A 323 -1.26 9.29 5.92
N GLY A 324 -1.94 8.26 6.36
CA GLY A 324 -2.75 8.21 7.57
C GLY A 324 -2.25 7.15 8.54
N PRO A 325 -3.11 6.58 9.39
CA PRO A 325 -2.76 5.54 10.33
C PRO A 325 -2.08 4.33 9.71
N LEU A 326 -1.20 3.69 10.50
CA LEU A 326 -0.52 2.44 10.15
C LEU A 326 -0.86 1.37 11.18
N MET A 327 -1.38 0.23 10.72
CA MET A 327 -1.75 -0.90 11.58
C MET A 327 -0.72 -2.02 11.46
N VAL A 328 -0.14 -2.40 12.59
CA VAL A 328 0.78 -3.56 12.67
C VAL A 328 -0.05 -4.83 12.63
N TYR A 329 0.24 -5.71 11.69
CA TYR A 329 -0.30 -7.05 11.65
C TYR A 329 0.77 -8.03 12.13
N THR A 330 0.71 -8.66 13.30
CA THR A 330 -0.42 -8.65 14.21
C THR A 330 0.09 -8.60 15.66
N THR A 331 -0.79 -8.64 16.65
CA THR A 331 -0.39 -8.60 18.05
C THR A 331 0.46 -9.82 18.43
N ARG A 332 -0.02 -11.04 18.15
CA ARG A 332 0.57 -12.28 18.64
C ARG A 332 0.74 -13.31 17.52
N ASP A 333 1.84 -14.05 17.53
CA ASP A 333 2.03 -15.22 16.69
C ASP A 333 0.90 -16.22 16.91
N ARG A 334 0.41 -16.82 15.84
CA ARG A 334 -0.43 -18.02 15.94
C ARG A 334 0.38 -19.21 16.41
N SER A 335 1.64 -19.32 15.94
CA SER A 335 2.56 -20.42 16.29
C SER A 335 3.99 -19.96 16.09
N THR A 336 4.65 -19.55 17.17
CA THR A 336 6.07 -19.18 17.16
C THR A 336 6.93 -20.36 16.74
N GLY A 337 7.90 -20.12 15.83
CA GLY A 337 8.76 -21.16 15.28
C GLY A 337 8.15 -21.96 14.12
N SER A 338 6.90 -21.65 13.72
CA SER A 338 6.33 -22.18 12.47
C SER A 338 7.14 -21.66 11.27
N ASN A 339 7.14 -22.44 10.17
CA ASN A 339 7.67 -22.00 8.88
C ASN A 339 6.62 -21.30 8.01
N GLN A 340 5.39 -21.15 8.51
CA GLN A 340 4.32 -20.42 7.84
C GLN A 340 4.41 -18.93 8.18
N PRO A 341 4.55 -18.03 7.19
CA PRO A 341 4.70 -16.60 7.43
C PRO A 341 3.57 -16.03 8.30
N ASP A 342 2.31 -16.29 7.96
CA ASP A 342 1.14 -15.77 8.68
C ASP A 342 1.04 -16.24 10.14
N ALA A 343 1.76 -17.31 10.50
CA ALA A 343 1.78 -17.81 11.87
C ALA A 343 2.83 -17.11 12.76
N THR A 344 3.71 -16.29 12.19
CA THR A 344 4.90 -15.76 12.86
C THR A 344 5.09 -14.24 12.74
N VAL A 345 4.04 -13.51 12.32
CA VAL A 345 4.08 -12.04 12.12
C VAL A 345 3.85 -11.23 13.39
N GLY A 346 3.41 -11.86 14.49
CA GLY A 346 3.11 -11.18 15.74
C GLY A 346 4.33 -10.46 16.34
N VAL A 347 4.10 -9.40 17.09
CA VAL A 347 5.12 -8.72 17.91
C VAL A 347 5.26 -9.37 19.29
N TYR A 348 4.33 -10.25 19.64
CA TYR A 348 4.41 -11.17 20.76
C TYR A 348 4.46 -12.61 20.24
N ARG A 349 5.14 -13.49 20.96
CA ARG A 349 5.16 -14.94 20.68
C ARG A 349 3.82 -15.58 21.04
N SER A 350 3.59 -16.79 20.57
CA SER A 350 2.36 -17.55 20.85
C SER A 350 2.13 -17.83 22.35
N ASP A 351 3.19 -17.84 23.14
CA ASP A 351 3.15 -17.93 24.62
C ASP A 351 2.94 -16.59 25.34
N TRP A 352 2.69 -15.51 24.58
CA TRP A 352 2.50 -14.13 25.04
C TRP A 352 3.77 -13.41 25.49
N THR A 353 4.96 -13.98 25.34
CA THR A 353 6.21 -13.29 25.63
C THR A 353 6.52 -12.27 24.52
N PRO A 354 7.05 -11.08 24.87
CA PRO A 354 7.33 -10.04 23.88
C PRO A 354 8.53 -10.43 23.01
N LYS A 355 8.44 -10.10 21.71
CA LYS A 355 9.60 -10.02 20.82
C LYS A 355 10.23 -8.62 20.93
N PRO A 356 11.49 -8.40 20.48
CA PRO A 356 12.11 -7.05 20.46
C PRO A 356 11.23 -5.98 19.82
N ALA A 357 10.46 -6.34 18.80
CA ALA A 357 9.52 -5.46 18.09
C ALA A 357 8.48 -4.79 19.01
N ALA A 358 8.02 -5.47 20.06
CA ALA A 358 7.06 -4.90 21.01
C ALA A 358 7.64 -3.73 21.80
N ALA A 359 8.87 -3.88 22.31
CA ALA A 359 9.55 -2.82 23.04
C ALA A 359 9.91 -1.63 22.14
N ASP A 360 10.40 -1.92 20.92
CA ASP A 360 10.76 -0.89 19.93
C ASP A 360 9.52 -0.10 19.48
N LEU A 361 8.37 -0.76 19.31
CA LEU A 361 7.09 -0.12 19.01
C LEU A 361 6.68 0.86 20.12
N ALA A 362 6.68 0.39 21.38
CA ALA A 362 6.32 1.23 22.53
C ALA A 362 7.26 2.44 22.68
N ALA A 363 8.57 2.23 22.49
CA ALA A 363 9.57 3.31 22.51
C ALA A 363 9.38 4.30 21.36
N THR A 364 9.07 3.82 20.16
CA THR A 364 8.83 4.67 18.98
C THR A 364 7.60 5.55 19.17
N ILE A 365 6.50 4.99 19.68
CA ILE A 365 5.28 5.77 19.98
C ILE A 365 5.55 6.79 21.09
N ALA A 366 6.27 6.39 22.15
CA ALA A 366 6.62 7.29 23.25
C ALA A 366 7.47 8.50 22.79
N ALA A 367 8.30 8.30 21.77
CA ALA A 367 9.12 9.36 21.14
C ALA A 367 8.36 10.21 20.12
N GLY A 368 7.04 9.99 19.92
CA GLY A 368 6.22 10.69 18.95
C GLY A 368 6.48 10.30 17.49
N VAL A 369 6.95 9.09 17.26
CA VAL A 369 7.29 8.54 15.92
C VAL A 369 8.24 9.49 15.16
N PRO A 370 9.53 9.54 15.46
CA PRO A 370 10.45 10.52 14.89
C PRO A 370 10.68 10.30 13.39
N LYS A 371 10.79 11.36 12.63
CA LYS A 371 11.22 11.33 11.23
C LYS A 371 12.71 11.01 11.12
N SER A 372 13.13 10.45 9.99
CA SER A 372 14.53 10.11 9.77
C SER A 372 15.43 11.37 9.72
N PRO A 373 16.72 11.24 10.08
CA PRO A 373 17.69 12.34 9.94
C PRO A 373 17.81 12.83 8.49
N GLU A 374 17.67 11.92 7.52
CA GLU A 374 17.70 12.23 6.09
C GLU A 374 16.54 13.14 5.70
N PHE A 375 15.33 12.84 6.19
CA PHE A 375 14.16 13.66 5.94
C PHE A 375 14.33 15.09 6.45
N GLN A 376 14.98 15.29 7.60
CA GLN A 376 15.22 16.62 8.17
C GLN A 376 16.04 17.52 7.22
N ARG A 377 16.94 16.95 6.42
CA ARG A 377 17.70 17.71 5.41
C ARG A 377 16.80 18.15 4.27
N PHE A 378 15.97 17.24 3.74
CA PHE A 378 15.04 17.54 2.64
C PHE A 378 13.86 18.42 3.05
N SER A 379 13.46 18.43 4.33
CA SER A 379 12.38 19.27 4.84
C SER A 379 12.69 20.77 4.77
N ARG A 380 13.97 21.14 4.64
CA ARG A 380 14.41 22.55 4.46
C ARG A 380 14.16 23.06 3.05
N ILE A 381 13.85 22.17 2.10
CA ILE A 381 13.56 22.54 0.72
C ILE A 381 12.06 22.82 0.64
N THR A 382 11.69 24.08 0.84
CA THR A 382 10.29 24.52 0.94
C THR A 382 9.77 25.21 -0.32
N ASP A 383 10.59 25.32 -1.38
CA ASP A 383 10.17 25.96 -2.63
C ASP A 383 8.98 25.21 -3.25
N PRO A 384 7.81 25.87 -3.39
CA PRO A 384 6.60 25.27 -4.00
C PRO A 384 6.81 24.81 -5.43
N ALA A 385 7.80 25.33 -6.16
CA ALA A 385 8.14 24.90 -7.51
C ALA A 385 8.54 23.42 -7.60
N HIS A 386 8.89 22.80 -6.48
CA HIS A 386 9.18 21.37 -6.44
C HIS A 386 7.93 20.49 -6.23
N GLY A 387 6.80 21.07 -5.86
CA GLY A 387 5.57 20.35 -5.55
C GLY A 387 5.57 19.67 -4.18
N SER A 388 4.50 18.92 -3.91
CA SER A 388 4.28 18.20 -2.65
C SER A 388 5.08 16.89 -2.59
N VAL A 389 5.46 16.47 -1.38
CA VAL A 389 6.19 15.21 -1.14
C VAL A 389 5.34 14.01 -1.53
N LEU A 390 5.92 13.09 -2.32
CA LEU A 390 5.31 11.83 -2.72
C LEU A 390 6.00 10.60 -2.14
N SER A 391 7.34 10.65 -1.96
CA SER A 391 8.08 9.51 -1.40
C SER A 391 8.75 9.84 -0.07
N PRO A 392 9.08 8.83 0.74
CA PRO A 392 10.06 9.03 1.79
C PRO A 392 11.41 9.39 1.16
N VAL A 393 12.34 9.88 1.98
CA VAL A 393 13.73 10.05 1.52
C VAL A 393 14.39 8.68 1.40
N PHE A 394 15.01 8.41 0.26
CA PHE A 394 15.63 7.11 -0.06
C PHE A 394 17.03 7.28 -0.68
N LYS A 395 17.81 6.21 -0.68
CA LYS A 395 19.11 6.18 -1.36
C LYS A 395 18.94 5.91 -2.85
N ALA A 396 19.24 6.88 -3.70
CA ALA A 396 19.32 6.72 -5.14
C ALA A 396 20.63 6.00 -5.55
N THR A 397 21.71 6.26 -4.81
CA THR A 397 22.99 5.51 -4.86
C THR A 397 23.58 5.49 -3.44
N PRO A 398 24.66 4.74 -3.17
CA PRO A 398 25.30 4.76 -1.84
C PRO A 398 25.62 6.15 -1.30
N ASN A 399 25.89 7.13 -2.18
CA ASN A 399 26.31 8.48 -1.83
C ASN A 399 25.31 9.58 -2.18
N VAL A 400 24.13 9.24 -2.71
CA VAL A 400 23.11 10.19 -3.14
C VAL A 400 21.77 9.83 -2.53
N TRP A 401 21.18 10.76 -1.81
CA TRP A 401 19.81 10.65 -1.32
C TRP A 401 18.86 11.35 -2.29
N ALA A 402 17.62 10.88 -2.37
CA ALA A 402 16.60 11.48 -3.21
C ALA A 402 15.24 11.51 -2.52
N GLN A 403 14.37 12.42 -2.98
CA GLN A 403 12.96 12.51 -2.61
C GLN A 403 12.14 12.85 -3.83
N VAL A 404 11.14 12.03 -4.12
CA VAL A 404 10.18 12.28 -5.21
C VAL A 404 9.10 13.23 -4.71
N ARG A 405 8.81 14.26 -5.50
CA ARG A 405 7.71 15.21 -5.29
C ARG A 405 6.81 15.26 -6.54
N THR A 406 5.69 15.96 -6.46
CA THR A 406 4.71 15.98 -7.57
C THR A 406 5.24 16.62 -8.84
N ILE A 407 6.13 17.61 -8.75
CA ILE A 407 6.68 18.33 -9.90
C ILE A 407 8.11 17.89 -10.21
N ASN A 408 8.96 17.76 -9.20
CA ASN A 408 10.37 17.40 -9.36
C ASN A 408 10.77 16.25 -8.44
N THR A 409 11.82 15.53 -8.81
CA THR A 409 12.62 14.72 -7.87
C THR A 409 13.84 15.51 -7.45
N ILE A 410 14.11 15.56 -6.16
CA ILE A 410 15.25 16.29 -5.59
C ILE A 410 16.30 15.26 -5.19
N TYR A 411 17.55 15.54 -5.55
CA TYR A 411 18.72 14.74 -5.22
C TYR A 411 19.68 15.55 -4.35
N GLU A 412 20.17 14.94 -3.26
CA GLU A 412 21.25 15.48 -2.45
C GLU A 412 22.57 14.92 -2.97
N MET A 413 23.27 15.71 -3.77
CA MET A 413 24.57 15.40 -4.38
C MET A 413 25.70 15.88 -3.45
N PRO A 414 26.94 15.38 -3.57
CA PRO A 414 28.09 15.92 -2.83
C PRO A 414 28.32 17.43 -3.02
N THR A 415 27.87 17.97 -4.15
CA THR A 415 28.00 19.38 -4.53
C THR A 415 26.80 20.25 -4.13
N GLY A 416 25.78 19.68 -3.50
CA GLY A 416 24.54 20.36 -3.15
C GLY A 416 23.30 19.69 -3.71
N TYR A 417 22.16 20.38 -3.68
CA TYR A 417 20.90 19.82 -4.18
C TYR A 417 20.75 20.06 -5.68
N VAL A 418 20.31 19.02 -6.38
CA VAL A 418 19.93 19.08 -7.81
C VAL A 418 18.49 18.62 -7.94
N SER A 419 17.68 19.35 -8.71
CA SER A 419 16.31 18.95 -9.04
C SER A 419 16.22 18.47 -10.49
N SER A 420 15.37 17.46 -10.72
CA SER A 420 15.01 16.94 -12.03
C SER A 420 13.50 17.02 -12.20
N PRO A 421 12.95 17.48 -13.32
CA PRO A 421 11.54 17.32 -13.61
C PRO A 421 11.10 15.87 -13.38
N ARG A 422 9.90 15.65 -12.84
CA ARG A 422 9.44 14.32 -12.45
C ARG A 422 9.56 13.28 -13.57
N ALA A 423 9.09 13.63 -14.78
CA ALA A 423 9.16 12.73 -15.93
C ALA A 423 10.60 12.36 -16.32
N VAL A 424 11.55 13.29 -16.16
CA VAL A 424 12.98 13.09 -16.41
C VAL A 424 13.60 12.15 -15.36
N ALA A 425 13.28 12.40 -14.09
CA ALA A 425 13.76 11.60 -12.97
C ALA A 425 13.22 10.16 -12.99
N ASP A 426 11.96 9.96 -13.41
CA ASP A 426 11.35 8.63 -13.49
C ASP A 426 12.12 7.71 -14.47
N ILE A 427 12.57 8.25 -15.62
CA ILE A 427 13.46 7.53 -16.55
C ILE A 427 14.80 7.20 -15.89
N ALA A 428 15.40 8.15 -15.18
CA ALA A 428 16.69 7.96 -14.53
C ALA A 428 16.63 6.92 -13.40
N MET A 429 15.57 6.92 -12.58
CA MET A 429 15.36 5.94 -11.52
C MET A 429 15.22 4.52 -12.07
N GLN A 430 14.49 4.33 -13.18
CA GLN A 430 14.40 3.02 -13.86
C GLN A 430 15.75 2.48 -14.33
N ARG A 431 16.74 3.37 -14.52
CA ARG A 431 18.11 3.06 -14.94
C ARG A 431 19.13 3.10 -13.81
N ASN A 432 18.67 3.19 -12.55
CA ASN A 432 19.53 3.33 -11.36
C ASN A 432 20.60 4.42 -11.53
N SER A 433 20.18 5.57 -12.04
CA SER A 433 21.08 6.69 -12.39
C SER A 433 20.68 7.95 -11.66
N VAL A 434 21.66 8.83 -11.47
CA VAL A 434 21.51 10.11 -10.77
C VAL A 434 21.97 11.26 -11.67
N PRO A 435 21.52 12.52 -11.42
CA PRO A 435 21.92 13.68 -12.21
C PRO A 435 23.44 13.83 -12.29
N ALA A 436 23.96 14.06 -13.50
CA ALA A 436 25.33 14.47 -13.77
C ALA A 436 25.42 15.97 -14.13
N SER A 437 24.26 16.60 -14.44
CA SER A 437 24.12 18.05 -14.68
C SER A 437 22.85 18.57 -14.01
N VAL A 438 22.67 19.89 -13.99
CA VAL A 438 21.38 20.52 -13.73
C VAL A 438 20.47 20.36 -14.96
N PHE A 439 19.16 20.38 -14.77
CA PHE A 439 18.20 20.46 -15.88
C PHE A 439 18.23 21.85 -16.48
N ALA A 440 18.58 21.96 -17.75
CA ALA A 440 18.64 23.22 -18.49
C ALA A 440 18.42 22.97 -19.99
N ASN A 441 17.88 23.97 -20.69
CA ASN A 441 17.66 23.91 -22.14
C ASN A 441 16.82 22.69 -22.61
N GLY A 442 15.92 22.23 -21.73
CA GLY A 442 15.02 21.10 -22.02
C GLY A 442 15.68 19.72 -21.91
N TYR A 443 16.86 19.59 -21.27
CA TYR A 443 17.48 18.28 -21.05
C TYR A 443 18.33 18.24 -19.77
N GLN A 444 18.66 17.01 -19.37
CA GLN A 444 19.54 16.72 -18.24
C GLN A 444 20.37 15.48 -18.52
N ASP A 445 21.65 15.51 -18.15
CA ASP A 445 22.53 14.36 -18.24
C ASP A 445 22.53 13.58 -16.94
N PHE A 446 22.67 12.25 -17.06
CA PHE A 446 22.68 11.31 -15.97
C PHE A 446 23.90 10.40 -16.01
N SER A 447 24.32 9.95 -14.82
CA SER A 447 25.40 9.00 -14.60
C SER A 447 24.94 7.90 -13.64
N GLY A 448 25.54 6.72 -13.77
CA GLY A 448 25.22 5.52 -12.99
C GLY A 448 25.78 4.30 -13.69
N GLY A 449 24.96 3.41 -14.24
CA GLY A 449 25.41 2.25 -15.03
C GLY A 449 26.01 2.66 -16.37
N GLN A 450 25.24 3.30 -17.22
CA GLN A 450 25.69 3.94 -18.46
C GLN A 450 25.26 5.39 -18.46
N ALA A 451 26.11 6.29 -18.96
CA ALA A 451 25.76 7.70 -19.09
C ALA A 451 24.75 7.90 -20.23
N PHE A 452 23.77 8.75 -20.00
CA PHE A 452 22.73 9.08 -20.98
C PHE A 452 22.19 10.48 -20.72
N ARG A 453 21.40 10.99 -21.66
CA ARG A 453 20.66 12.26 -21.57
C ARG A 453 19.16 11.99 -21.66
N VAL A 454 18.38 12.77 -20.92
CA VAL A 454 16.92 12.85 -21.07
C VAL A 454 16.56 14.24 -21.55
N TRP A 455 15.83 14.33 -22.65
CA TRP A 455 15.20 15.55 -23.16
C TRP A 455 13.75 15.55 -22.70
N TRP A 456 13.23 16.72 -22.39
CA TRP A 456 11.86 16.85 -21.90
C TRP A 456 11.29 18.25 -22.14
N SER A 457 10.04 18.29 -22.58
CA SER A 457 9.11 19.41 -22.43
C SER A 457 7.68 18.87 -22.21
N PRO A 458 6.73 19.72 -21.80
CA PRO A 458 5.32 19.30 -21.71
C PRO A 458 4.77 18.79 -23.06
N GLU A 459 5.25 19.35 -24.19
CA GLU A 459 4.77 19.02 -25.53
C GLU A 459 5.36 17.72 -26.07
N THR A 460 6.66 17.48 -25.82
CA THR A 460 7.34 16.30 -26.37
C THR A 460 7.26 15.09 -25.46
N GLY A 461 7.06 15.29 -24.14
CA GLY A 461 7.29 14.27 -23.14
C GLY A 461 8.78 14.08 -22.83
N ALA A 462 9.11 13.08 -22.03
CA ALA A 462 10.48 12.77 -21.62
C ALA A 462 11.01 11.62 -22.49
N HIS A 463 12.16 11.84 -23.15
CA HIS A 463 12.81 10.87 -24.02
C HIS A 463 14.30 10.76 -23.71
N TRP A 464 14.81 9.54 -23.73
CA TRP A 464 16.22 9.28 -23.40
C TRP A 464 17.02 8.81 -24.61
N GLY A 465 18.30 9.16 -24.63
CA GLY A 465 19.28 8.63 -25.56
C GLY A 465 20.63 8.40 -24.88
N SER A 466 21.34 7.38 -25.33
CA SER A 466 22.66 7.02 -24.82
C SER A 466 23.68 8.13 -25.02
N GLN A 467 24.85 8.01 -24.37
CA GLN A 467 25.89 9.02 -24.42
C GLN A 467 26.32 9.40 -25.87
N PRO A 468 26.43 8.51 -26.88
CA PRO A 468 26.70 8.91 -28.24
C PRO A 468 25.69 9.89 -28.84
N PHE A 469 24.37 9.69 -28.55
CA PHE A 469 23.33 10.64 -28.98
C PHE A 469 23.46 11.97 -28.21
N ALA A 470 23.72 11.90 -26.90
CA ALA A 470 23.90 13.10 -26.09
C ALA A 470 25.06 13.98 -26.55
N GLN A 471 26.19 13.36 -26.96
CA GLN A 471 27.39 14.06 -27.42
C GLN A 471 27.23 14.65 -28.83
N ALA A 472 26.49 13.99 -29.72
CA ALA A 472 26.27 14.42 -31.08
C ALA A 472 25.08 15.39 -31.25
N TYR A 473 24.31 15.59 -30.20
CA TYR A 473 23.13 16.46 -30.23
C TYR A 473 23.49 17.91 -30.59
N VAL A 474 22.72 18.47 -31.52
CA VAL A 474 22.81 19.88 -31.92
C VAL A 474 21.46 20.57 -31.64
N PRO A 475 21.46 21.78 -31.07
CA PRO A 475 20.21 22.47 -30.65
C PRO A 475 19.21 22.71 -31.80
N GLN A 476 19.68 22.77 -33.04
CA GLN A 476 18.83 22.95 -34.23
C GLN A 476 17.84 21.83 -34.45
N LEU A 477 18.08 20.63 -33.89
CA LEU A 477 17.14 19.52 -33.95
C LEU A 477 15.89 19.74 -33.04
N GLY A 478 15.95 20.69 -32.11
CA GLY A 478 14.91 20.80 -31.08
C GLY A 478 14.98 19.65 -30.07
N LEU A 479 13.91 19.45 -29.31
CA LEU A 479 13.85 18.40 -28.27
C LEU A 479 13.52 17.04 -28.90
N ALA A 480 13.93 15.97 -28.22
CA ALA A 480 13.63 14.61 -28.64
C ALA A 480 12.13 14.31 -28.61
N THR A 481 11.65 13.55 -29.59
CA THR A 481 10.26 13.10 -29.72
C THR A 481 10.12 11.57 -29.68
N SER A 482 11.25 10.86 -29.60
CA SER A 482 11.30 9.43 -29.36
C SER A 482 12.47 9.07 -28.44
N ASP A 483 12.36 7.94 -27.76
CA ASP A 483 13.51 7.28 -27.15
C ASP A 483 14.47 6.75 -28.23
N GLU A 484 15.72 6.49 -27.86
CA GLU A 484 16.65 5.73 -28.71
C GLU A 484 16.04 4.35 -28.99
N HIS A 485 15.90 4.00 -30.27
CA HIS A 485 15.29 2.76 -30.73
C HIS A 485 15.99 2.21 -31.99
N TYR A 486 15.81 0.91 -32.22
CA TYR A 486 16.34 0.27 -33.43
C TYR A 486 15.39 0.48 -34.62
N TYR A 487 15.90 1.03 -35.74
CA TYR A 487 15.14 1.28 -36.95
C TYR A 487 15.99 1.02 -38.21
N ASN A 488 15.55 0.14 -39.12
CA ASN A 488 16.17 -0.16 -40.39
C ASN A 488 17.69 -0.40 -40.33
N GLY A 489 18.17 -1.21 -39.38
CA GLY A 489 19.59 -1.57 -39.27
C GLY A 489 20.45 -0.56 -38.50
N THR A 490 19.86 0.49 -37.92
CA THR A 490 20.54 1.54 -37.15
C THR A 490 19.87 1.79 -35.80
N ASN A 491 20.61 2.31 -34.83
CA ASN A 491 19.96 2.95 -33.66
C ASN A 491 19.62 4.38 -34.08
N ARG A 492 18.35 4.76 -33.88
CA ARG A 492 17.80 6.05 -34.25
C ARG A 492 17.14 6.75 -33.05
N MET A 493 17.11 8.07 -33.12
CA MET A 493 16.37 8.92 -32.20
C MET A 493 15.80 10.09 -32.99
N ASP A 494 14.48 10.34 -32.82
CA ASP A 494 13.77 11.40 -33.53
C ASP A 494 13.69 12.66 -32.66
N PHE A 495 13.66 13.81 -33.30
CA PHE A 495 13.60 15.14 -32.71
C PHE A 495 12.56 16.00 -33.44
N GLN A 496 12.23 17.15 -32.88
CA GLN A 496 11.21 18.08 -33.44
C GLN A 496 11.59 18.53 -34.89
N HIS A 497 12.89 18.63 -35.19
CA HIS A 497 13.38 19.15 -36.47
C HIS A 497 14.43 18.20 -37.07
N GLY A 498 14.08 16.90 -37.15
CA GLY A 498 14.95 15.91 -37.77
C GLY A 498 15.19 14.67 -36.94
N TYR A 499 16.28 13.98 -37.21
CA TYR A 499 16.64 12.78 -36.45
C TYR A 499 18.16 12.58 -36.38
N MET A 500 18.60 11.74 -35.46
CA MET A 500 19.96 11.20 -35.38
C MET A 500 19.96 9.69 -35.57
N ALA A 501 20.99 9.15 -36.19
CA ALA A 501 21.14 7.72 -36.37
C ALA A 501 22.60 7.29 -36.16
N TRP A 502 22.78 6.20 -35.37
CA TRP A 502 24.06 5.53 -35.28
C TRP A 502 24.15 4.45 -36.37
N ILE A 503 24.95 4.70 -37.38
CA ILE A 503 25.13 3.80 -38.53
C ILE A 503 26.35 2.91 -38.27
N PRO A 504 26.24 1.57 -38.27
CA PRO A 504 27.37 0.67 -38.11
C PRO A 504 28.51 1.03 -39.04
N TRP A 505 29.74 1.04 -38.54
CA TRP A 505 30.98 1.35 -39.24
C TRP A 505 31.14 2.82 -39.71
N VAL A 506 30.09 3.64 -39.61
CA VAL A 506 30.13 5.07 -40.03
C VAL A 506 30.10 5.98 -38.80
N GLY A 507 29.39 5.58 -37.72
CA GLY A 507 29.19 6.37 -36.52
C GLY A 507 27.91 7.19 -36.54
N MET A 508 27.82 8.18 -35.65
CA MET A 508 26.65 9.04 -35.51
C MET A 508 26.50 9.99 -36.69
N LYS A 509 25.28 10.07 -37.21
CA LYS A 509 24.87 11.04 -38.25
C LYS A 509 23.67 11.84 -37.75
N VAL A 510 23.66 13.12 -38.11
CA VAL A 510 22.61 14.09 -37.79
C VAL A 510 21.91 14.50 -39.07
N TYR A 511 20.60 14.42 -39.09
CA TYR A 511 19.75 14.72 -40.25
C TYR A 511 18.71 15.77 -39.84
N PRO A 512 19.01 17.08 -39.94
CA PRO A 512 18.02 18.13 -39.76
C PRO A 512 16.96 18.07 -40.87
N SER A 513 15.69 18.37 -40.49
CA SER A 513 14.55 18.49 -41.42
C SER A 513 14.43 19.92 -41.94
#